data_3811c6f9f9a0cb11ec70f4bd5fec7d93
#
_entry.id   3811c6f9f9a0cb11ec70f4bd5fec7d93
#
_cell.length_a   1.000
_cell.length_b   1.000
_cell.length_c   1.000
_cell.angle_alpha   90.00
_cell.angle_beta   90.00
_cell.angle_gamma   90.00
#
_symmetry.space_group_name_H-M   'P 1'
#
loop_
_entity.id
_entity.type
_entity.pdbx_description
1 polymer ?
#
loop_
_entity_poly.entity_id
_entity_poly.type
_entity_poly.pdbx_seq_one_letter_code
_entity_poly.pdbx_strand_id
1 'polypeptide(L)'
;MDKFQLENYEDHSQNKAGLEEYVEDLVWCDMLIFVYPTWWYGLPAILKGWIDRVFLPGIAFHMPSGQEKNISPGLKHITRLAIFTTCGASWWLTQFVGSPGKRTILRGVGLLCARHCKTVYLAHYLMDSSTEESRSAHIKKVARKLDSLMK
;
A
#
# COMPACT_ATOMS: atom_id res chain seq x y z
N MET A 1 -8.93 -2.66 13.90
CA MET A 1 -10.04 -3.59 13.65
C MET A 1 -10.89 -3.57 14.91
N ASP A 2 -12.19 -3.37 14.79
CA ASP A 2 -13.10 -3.43 15.90
C ASP A 2 -13.53 -4.88 16.24
N LYS A 3 -14.26 -5.05 17.35
CA LYS A 3 -14.66 -6.39 17.81
C LYS A 3 -15.54 -7.12 16.79
N PHE A 4 -16.51 -6.41 16.20
CA PHE A 4 -17.42 -6.98 15.20
C PHE A 4 -16.65 -7.50 13.97
N GLN A 5 -15.71 -6.70 13.45
CA GLN A 5 -14.89 -7.08 12.30
C GLN A 5 -13.97 -8.27 12.60
N LEU A 6 -13.47 -8.40 13.85
CA LEU A 6 -12.68 -9.55 14.26
C LEU A 6 -13.52 -10.83 14.34
N GLU A 7 -14.73 -10.74 14.90
CA GLU A 7 -15.64 -11.88 15.02
C GLU A 7 -16.17 -12.38 13.68
N ASN A 8 -16.29 -11.47 12.69
CA ASN A 8 -16.81 -11.79 11.35
C ASN A 8 -15.71 -11.77 10.26
N TYR A 9 -14.44 -11.89 10.64
CA TYR A 9 -13.30 -11.70 9.72
C TYR A 9 -13.36 -12.63 8.50
N GLU A 10 -13.79 -13.87 8.67
CA GLU A 10 -13.89 -14.88 7.59
C GLU A 10 -15.29 -14.89 6.94
N ASP A 11 -16.27 -14.20 7.50
CA ASP A 11 -17.59 -14.08 6.89
C ASP A 11 -17.62 -12.98 5.83
N HIS A 12 -17.46 -13.37 4.57
CA HIS A 12 -17.40 -12.45 3.42
C HIS A 12 -18.65 -11.59 3.23
N SER A 13 -19.77 -11.94 3.87
CA SER A 13 -20.99 -11.14 3.81
C SER A 13 -20.99 -9.99 4.82
N GLN A 14 -20.26 -10.15 5.92
CA GLN A 14 -20.27 -9.22 7.07
C GLN A 14 -18.93 -8.54 7.33
N ASN A 15 -17.80 -9.13 6.91
CA ASN A 15 -16.47 -8.63 7.24
C ASN A 15 -16.18 -7.20 6.72
N LYS A 16 -16.92 -6.74 5.72
CA LYS A 16 -16.82 -5.39 5.13
C LYS A 16 -17.78 -4.36 5.73
N ALA A 17 -18.60 -4.74 6.74
CA ALA A 17 -19.59 -3.85 7.33
C ALA A 17 -18.97 -2.54 7.84
N GLY A 18 -19.48 -1.40 7.37
CA GLY A 18 -18.96 -0.05 7.64
C GLY A 18 -17.66 0.30 6.88
N LEU A 19 -17.29 -0.50 5.90
CA LEU A 19 -16.11 -0.30 5.03
C LEU A 19 -16.46 -0.44 3.54
N GLU A 20 -17.75 -0.48 3.22
CA GLU A 20 -18.28 -0.79 1.89
C GLU A 20 -17.65 0.12 0.82
N GLU A 21 -17.64 1.42 1.06
CA GLU A 21 -17.07 2.43 0.13
C GLU A 21 -15.57 2.15 -0.15
N TYR A 22 -14.78 1.90 0.89
CA TYR A 22 -13.34 1.60 0.71
C TYR A 22 -13.10 0.29 -0.02
N VAL A 23 -13.96 -0.70 0.21
CA VAL A 23 -13.88 -1.99 -0.48
C VAL A 23 -14.30 -1.84 -1.94
N GLU A 24 -15.35 -1.09 -2.23
CA GLU A 24 -15.82 -0.79 -3.59
C GLU A 24 -14.73 -0.06 -4.38
N ASP A 25 -14.09 0.97 -3.80
CA ASP A 25 -12.97 1.69 -4.40
C ASP A 25 -11.79 0.74 -4.68
N LEU A 26 -11.45 -0.14 -3.73
CA LEU A 26 -10.35 -1.09 -3.89
C LEU A 26 -10.62 -2.12 -5.00
N VAL A 27 -11.85 -2.55 -5.16
CA VAL A 27 -12.27 -3.51 -6.20
C VAL A 27 -12.38 -2.82 -7.57
N TRP A 28 -12.75 -1.54 -7.58
CA TRP A 28 -12.93 -0.76 -8.82
C TRP A 28 -11.61 -0.30 -9.43
N CYS A 29 -10.62 0.10 -8.60
CA CYS A 29 -9.39 0.72 -9.09
C CYS A 29 -8.45 -0.28 -9.80
N ASP A 30 -7.77 0.15 -10.85
CA ASP A 30 -6.69 -0.60 -11.54
C ASP A 30 -5.29 -0.11 -11.15
N MET A 31 -5.21 0.99 -10.39
CA MET A 31 -4.00 1.61 -9.87
C MET A 31 -4.17 2.00 -8.41
N LEU A 32 -3.22 1.59 -7.57
CA LEU A 32 -3.19 1.93 -6.15
C LEU A 32 -1.98 2.79 -5.83
N ILE A 33 -2.23 3.98 -5.29
CA ILE A 33 -1.19 4.95 -4.95
C ILE A 33 -1.23 5.27 -3.47
N PHE A 34 -0.13 5.04 -2.78
CA PHE A 34 0.05 5.39 -1.38
C PHE A 34 0.88 6.67 -1.24
N VAL A 35 0.31 7.69 -0.61
CA VAL A 35 0.99 8.96 -0.31
C VAL A 35 0.97 9.17 1.20
N TYR A 36 2.14 9.14 1.85
CA TYR A 36 2.21 9.22 3.30
C TYR A 36 3.58 9.72 3.81
N PRO A 37 3.66 10.33 4.98
CA PRO A 37 4.93 10.54 5.68
C PRO A 37 5.39 9.23 6.33
N THR A 38 6.67 8.89 6.17
CA THR A 38 7.24 7.73 6.86
C THR A 38 7.35 7.99 8.36
N TRP A 39 6.77 7.12 9.17
CA TRP A 39 6.88 7.11 10.63
C TRP A 39 7.60 5.85 11.10
N TRP A 40 8.65 6.04 11.91
CA TRP A 40 9.49 4.92 12.40
C TRP A 40 9.87 3.93 11.29
N TYR A 41 10.34 4.48 10.15
CA TYR A 41 10.71 3.74 8.92
C TYR A 41 9.57 2.96 8.27
N GLY A 42 8.36 3.00 8.84
CA GLY A 42 7.17 2.26 8.44
C GLY A 42 6.02 3.14 7.96
N LEU A 43 4.84 2.56 7.98
CA LEU A 43 3.60 3.23 7.62
C LEU A 43 3.05 4.01 8.82
N PRO A 44 2.39 5.16 8.62
CA PRO A 44 1.59 5.79 9.66
C PRO A 44 0.51 4.83 10.17
N ALA A 45 0.18 4.93 11.46
CA ALA A 45 -0.81 4.04 12.09
C ALA A 45 -2.17 4.05 11.37
N ILE A 46 -2.60 5.23 10.91
CA ILE A 46 -3.87 5.36 10.15
C ILE A 46 -3.84 4.56 8.83
N LEU A 47 -2.73 4.63 8.09
CA LEU A 47 -2.58 3.88 6.84
C LEU A 47 -2.46 2.38 7.10
N LYS A 48 -1.69 1.98 8.13
CA LYS A 48 -1.59 0.57 8.51
C LYS A 48 -2.94 0.04 8.93
N GLY A 49 -3.70 0.80 9.75
CA GLY A 49 -5.05 0.45 10.18
C GLY A 49 -6.04 0.35 9.02
N TRP A 50 -5.93 1.22 8.01
CA TRP A 50 -6.74 1.12 6.80
C TRP A 50 -6.43 -0.17 6.03
N ILE A 51 -5.15 -0.50 5.81
CA ILE A 51 -4.75 -1.77 5.16
C ILE A 51 -5.30 -2.96 5.95
N ASP A 52 -5.13 -2.99 7.27
CA ASP A 52 -5.57 -4.10 8.12
C ASP A 52 -7.09 -4.32 8.12
N ARG A 53 -7.86 -3.26 7.85
CA ARG A 53 -9.32 -3.31 7.86
C ARG A 53 -9.95 -3.54 6.50
N VAL A 54 -9.31 -3.09 5.42
CA VAL A 54 -9.88 -3.11 4.05
C VAL A 54 -9.34 -4.30 3.24
N PHE A 55 -8.12 -4.78 3.54
CA PHE A 55 -7.54 -5.92 2.82
C PHE A 55 -8.02 -7.24 3.45
N LEU A 56 -9.28 -7.54 3.22
CA LEU A 56 -10.01 -8.63 3.85
C LEU A 56 -9.96 -9.93 3.03
N PRO A 57 -10.19 -11.09 3.69
CA PRO A 57 -10.46 -12.34 2.99
C PRO A 57 -11.67 -12.22 2.06
N GLY A 58 -11.59 -12.85 0.89
CA GLY A 58 -12.62 -12.76 -0.16
C GLY A 58 -12.55 -11.50 -1.02
N ILE A 59 -11.73 -10.51 -0.62
CA ILE A 59 -11.53 -9.24 -1.34
C ILE A 59 -10.08 -9.11 -1.80
N ALA A 60 -9.15 -8.84 -0.88
CA ALA A 60 -7.74 -8.65 -1.23
C ALA A 60 -7.00 -9.97 -1.44
N PHE A 61 -7.45 -11.03 -0.81
CA PHE A 61 -6.91 -12.38 -0.95
C PHE A 61 -7.99 -13.42 -0.65
N HIS A 62 -7.76 -14.65 -1.13
CA HIS A 62 -8.65 -15.78 -0.84
C HIS A 62 -7.92 -16.79 0.05
N MET A 63 -8.64 -17.27 1.07
CA MET A 63 -8.14 -18.32 1.95
C MET A 63 -8.03 -19.64 1.19
N PRO A 64 -7.10 -20.52 1.58
CA PRO A 64 -6.97 -21.84 0.98
C PRO A 64 -8.28 -22.62 1.06
N SER A 65 -8.68 -23.28 -0.02
CA SER A 65 -9.85 -24.14 -0.07
C SER A 65 -9.52 -25.48 -0.72
N GLY A 66 -10.13 -26.56 -0.25
CA GLY A 66 -9.93 -27.89 -0.78
C GLY A 66 -8.48 -28.39 -0.61
N GLN A 67 -7.78 -28.65 -1.73
CA GLN A 67 -6.39 -29.13 -1.74
C GLN A 67 -5.36 -27.99 -1.79
N GLU A 68 -5.78 -26.75 -1.92
CA GLU A 68 -4.88 -25.60 -1.90
C GLU A 68 -4.31 -25.39 -0.49
N LYS A 69 -3.00 -25.11 -0.40
CA LYS A 69 -2.30 -24.88 0.87
C LYS A 69 -1.93 -23.40 1.09
N ASN A 70 -2.05 -22.59 0.06
CA ASN A 70 -1.59 -21.21 0.08
C ASN A 70 -2.72 -20.22 -0.19
N ILE A 71 -2.61 -19.05 0.40
CA ILE A 71 -3.45 -17.89 0.10
C ILE A 71 -3.26 -17.50 -1.36
N SER A 72 -4.36 -17.21 -2.08
CA SER A 72 -4.30 -16.71 -3.45
C SER A 72 -4.63 -15.22 -3.55
N PRO A 73 -4.00 -14.48 -4.51
CA PRO A 73 -4.22 -13.05 -4.70
C PRO A 73 -5.64 -12.70 -5.14
N GLY A 74 -6.26 -11.69 -4.51
CA GLY A 74 -7.59 -11.16 -4.87
C GLY A 74 -7.54 -9.89 -5.71
N LEU A 75 -6.45 -9.12 -5.66
CA LEU A 75 -6.33 -7.82 -6.33
C LEU A 75 -5.65 -7.90 -7.72
N LYS A 76 -5.89 -8.96 -8.48
CA LYS A 76 -5.24 -9.20 -9.79
C LYS A 76 -5.59 -8.15 -10.86
N HIS A 77 -6.62 -7.36 -10.64
CA HIS A 77 -7.02 -6.23 -11.49
C HIS A 77 -6.13 -5.01 -11.28
N ILE A 78 -5.45 -4.89 -10.14
CA ILE A 78 -4.51 -3.80 -9.87
C ILE A 78 -3.20 -4.08 -10.61
N THR A 79 -2.96 -3.30 -11.66
CA THR A 79 -1.80 -3.44 -12.56
C THR A 79 -0.69 -2.44 -12.26
N ARG A 80 -0.94 -1.46 -11.41
CA ARG A 80 0.00 -0.38 -11.05
C ARG A 80 -0.04 -0.10 -9.56
N LEU A 81 1.14 -0.03 -8.94
CA LEU A 81 1.29 0.22 -7.50
C LEU A 81 2.37 1.26 -7.26
N ALA A 82 2.04 2.36 -6.63
CA ALA A 82 3.00 3.42 -6.36
C ALA A 82 3.06 3.82 -4.88
N ILE A 83 4.24 4.25 -4.46
CA ILE A 83 4.48 4.87 -3.15
C ILE A 83 5.19 6.19 -3.36
N PHE A 84 4.61 7.27 -2.86
CA PHE A 84 5.24 8.57 -2.71
C PHE A 84 5.27 8.91 -1.23
N THR A 85 6.48 9.09 -0.67
CA THR A 85 6.61 9.30 0.78
C THR A 85 7.68 10.34 1.10
N THR A 86 7.56 10.93 2.28
CA THR A 86 8.61 11.75 2.89
C THR A 86 9.24 11.00 4.06
N CYS A 87 10.52 11.26 4.34
CA CYS A 87 11.24 10.61 5.42
C CYS A 87 12.22 11.61 6.07
N GLY A 88 12.19 11.75 7.38
CA GLY A 88 13.17 12.55 8.13
C GLY A 88 14.56 11.92 8.11
N ALA A 89 14.65 10.59 8.11
CA ALA A 89 15.93 9.87 8.06
C ALA A 89 16.61 9.99 6.68
N SER A 90 17.94 9.80 6.68
CA SER A 90 18.71 9.69 5.44
C SER A 90 18.39 8.39 4.67
N TRP A 91 18.71 8.39 3.39
CA TRP A 91 18.57 7.18 2.56
C TRP A 91 19.34 5.98 3.13
N TRP A 92 20.59 6.20 3.56
CA TRP A 92 21.46 5.16 4.12
C TRP A 92 20.87 4.52 5.37
N LEU A 93 20.41 5.35 6.31
CA LEU A 93 19.80 4.87 7.54
C LEU A 93 18.50 4.09 7.26
N THR A 94 17.69 4.59 6.34
CA THR A 94 16.46 3.90 5.90
C THR A 94 16.77 2.54 5.27
N GLN A 95 17.84 2.42 4.46
CA GLN A 95 18.26 1.13 3.90
C GLN A 95 18.80 0.20 4.99
N PHE A 96 19.60 0.71 5.92
CA PHE A 96 20.15 -0.06 7.06
C PHE A 96 19.03 -0.69 7.91
N VAL A 97 17.99 0.07 8.24
CA VAL A 97 16.78 -0.42 8.94
C VAL A 97 15.95 -1.38 8.06
N GLY A 98 16.19 -1.42 6.75
CA GLY A 98 15.53 -2.33 5.81
C GLY A 98 14.27 -1.80 5.15
N SER A 99 13.96 -0.50 5.26
CA SER A 99 12.81 0.14 4.60
C SER A 99 11.47 -0.61 4.78
N PRO A 100 11.03 -0.90 6.01
CA PRO A 100 9.88 -1.78 6.26
C PRO A 100 8.59 -1.29 5.60
N GLY A 101 8.27 0.00 5.62
CA GLY A 101 7.08 0.55 4.96
C GLY A 101 7.06 0.28 3.44
N LYS A 102 8.21 0.47 2.76
CA LYS A 102 8.35 0.13 1.35
C LYS A 102 8.10 -1.36 1.10
N ARG A 103 8.69 -2.24 1.93
CA ARG A 103 8.56 -3.70 1.77
C ARG A 103 7.13 -4.17 2.04
N THR A 104 6.47 -3.63 3.04
CA THR A 104 5.08 -3.96 3.35
C THR A 104 4.18 -3.72 2.15
N ILE A 105 4.30 -2.57 1.49
CA ILE A 105 3.45 -2.26 0.33
C ILE A 105 3.96 -2.96 -0.93
N LEU A 106 5.21 -2.75 -1.36
CA LEU A 106 5.65 -3.26 -2.66
C LEU A 106 5.77 -4.79 -2.72
N ARG A 107 6.04 -5.45 -1.60
CA ARG A 107 6.11 -6.91 -1.52
C ARG A 107 4.81 -7.49 -0.97
N GLY A 108 4.36 -7.05 0.22
CA GLY A 108 3.16 -7.57 0.85
C GLY A 108 1.91 -7.33 0.00
N VAL A 109 1.56 -6.05 -0.22
CA VAL A 109 0.41 -5.69 -1.06
C VAL A 109 0.64 -6.08 -2.53
N GLY A 110 1.86 -5.88 -3.04
CA GLY A 110 2.21 -6.20 -4.43
C GLY A 110 2.03 -7.69 -4.80
N LEU A 111 2.17 -8.62 -3.84
CA LEU A 111 1.88 -10.04 -4.07
C LEU A 111 0.40 -10.33 -4.29
N LEU A 112 -0.49 -9.43 -3.86
CA LEU A 112 -1.94 -9.55 -4.04
C LEU A 112 -2.41 -8.97 -5.38
N CYS A 113 -1.58 -8.15 -6.02
CA CYS A 113 -1.84 -7.47 -7.29
C CYS A 113 -1.55 -8.36 -8.51
N ALA A 114 -1.71 -7.79 -9.71
CA ALA A 114 -1.39 -8.48 -10.97
C ALA A 114 0.06 -8.99 -10.98
N ARG A 115 0.29 -10.15 -11.60
CA ARG A 115 1.63 -10.78 -11.70
C ARG A 115 2.70 -9.85 -12.29
N HIS A 116 2.32 -8.97 -13.21
CA HIS A 116 3.19 -7.98 -13.84
C HIS A 116 2.84 -6.55 -13.41
N CYS A 117 2.45 -6.37 -12.13
CA CYS A 117 2.13 -5.07 -11.58
C CYS A 117 3.35 -4.14 -11.69
N LYS A 118 3.17 -3.01 -12.40
CA LYS A 118 4.21 -1.97 -12.48
C LYS A 118 4.31 -1.28 -11.13
N THR A 119 5.52 -1.21 -10.55
CA THR A 119 5.71 -0.60 -9.23
C THR A 119 6.60 0.64 -9.29
N VAL A 120 6.25 1.66 -8.52
CA VAL A 120 7.05 2.88 -8.34
C VAL A 120 7.20 3.17 -6.86
N TYR A 121 8.42 3.54 -6.46
CA TYR A 121 8.72 4.06 -5.13
C TYR A 121 9.55 5.33 -5.25
N LEU A 122 9.11 6.39 -4.61
CA LEU A 122 9.85 7.64 -4.52
C LEU A 122 9.71 8.23 -3.12
N ALA A 123 10.83 8.44 -2.44
CA ALA A 123 10.90 9.05 -1.13
C ALA A 123 11.71 10.34 -1.17
N HIS A 124 11.24 11.37 -0.47
CA HIS A 124 12.01 12.56 -0.15
C HIS A 124 12.66 12.36 1.22
N TYR A 125 13.96 12.11 1.23
CA TYR A 125 14.74 11.91 2.46
C TYR A 125 15.20 13.22 3.06
N LEU A 126 15.57 13.21 4.35
CA LEU A 126 16.04 14.38 5.10
C LEU A 126 15.03 15.53 5.04
N MET A 127 13.74 15.18 5.19
CA MET A 127 12.65 16.15 5.02
C MET A 127 12.77 17.35 5.96
N ASP A 128 13.25 17.13 7.20
CA ASP A 128 13.35 18.16 8.24
C ASP A 128 14.39 19.24 7.89
N SER A 129 15.39 18.92 7.08
CA SER A 129 16.41 19.85 6.57
C SER A 129 16.20 20.22 5.09
N SER A 130 15.03 19.93 4.52
CA SER A 130 14.74 20.18 3.11
C SER A 130 14.55 21.67 2.81
N THR A 131 15.00 22.11 1.63
CA THR A 131 14.74 23.44 1.11
C THR A 131 13.51 23.46 0.21
N GLU A 132 12.98 24.63 -0.12
CA GLU A 132 11.88 24.78 -1.07
C GLU A 132 12.24 24.24 -2.45
N GLU A 133 13.48 24.50 -2.90
CA GLU A 133 13.98 24.01 -4.18
C GLU A 133 14.03 22.48 -4.22
N SER A 134 14.48 21.83 -3.11
CA SER A 134 14.54 20.38 -3.01
C SER A 134 13.15 19.75 -3.02
N ARG A 135 12.17 20.35 -2.33
CA ARG A 135 10.78 19.92 -2.34
C ARG A 135 10.14 20.07 -3.71
N SER A 136 10.32 21.24 -4.36
CA SER A 136 9.85 21.50 -5.72
C SER A 136 10.43 20.51 -6.74
N ALA A 137 11.73 20.24 -6.65
CA ALA A 137 12.40 19.24 -7.50
C ALA A 137 11.84 17.83 -7.26
N HIS A 138 11.52 17.49 -6.01
CA HIS A 138 10.89 16.20 -5.67
C HIS A 138 9.49 16.08 -6.27
N ILE A 139 8.64 17.10 -6.14
CA ILE A 139 7.29 17.13 -6.73
C ILE A 139 7.36 16.94 -8.25
N LYS A 140 8.30 17.60 -8.94
CA LYS A 140 8.51 17.39 -10.38
C LYS A 140 8.92 15.95 -10.72
N LYS A 141 9.67 15.27 -9.82
CA LYS A 141 9.99 13.83 -9.99
C LYS A 141 8.76 12.96 -9.79
N VAL A 142 7.91 13.28 -8.79
CA VAL A 142 6.63 12.57 -8.58
C VAL A 142 5.75 12.67 -9.81
N ALA A 143 5.52 13.87 -10.35
CA ALA A 143 4.72 14.09 -11.56
C ALA A 143 5.22 13.24 -12.74
N ARG A 144 6.53 13.28 -13.03
CA ARG A 144 7.12 12.46 -14.12
C ARG A 144 6.97 10.95 -13.90
N LYS A 145 7.00 10.49 -12.64
CA LYS A 145 6.78 9.06 -12.33
C LYS A 145 5.32 8.67 -12.49
N LEU A 146 4.38 9.54 -12.12
CA LEU A 146 2.96 9.34 -12.36
C LEU A 146 2.66 9.27 -13.87
N ASP A 147 3.17 10.22 -14.66
CA ASP A 147 3.01 10.20 -16.12
C ASP A 147 3.56 8.90 -16.75
N SER A 148 4.66 8.37 -16.20
CA SER A 148 5.23 7.10 -16.64
C SER A 148 4.38 5.88 -16.26
N LEU A 149 3.62 5.95 -15.17
CA LEU A 149 2.70 4.88 -14.76
C LEU A 149 1.40 4.89 -15.57
N MET A 150 0.98 6.06 -16.04
CA MET A 150 -0.25 6.24 -16.83
C MET A 150 -0.12 5.72 -18.28
N LYS A 151 1.10 5.54 -18.74
CA LYS A 151 1.44 4.97 -20.06
C LYS A 151 1.59 3.45 -19.99
#